data_333a6931e25a29cf2ed05f03f1c3b8d7
#
_entry.id   333a6931e25a29cf2ed05f03f1c3b8d7
#
_cell.length_a   1.000
_cell.length_b   1.000
_cell.length_c   1.000
_cell.angle_alpha   90.00
_cell.angle_beta   90.00
_cell.angle_gamma   90.00
#
_symmetry.space_group_name_H-M   'P 1'
#
loop_
_entity.id
_entity.type
_entity.pdbx_description
1 polymer ?
#
loop_
_entity_poly.entity_id
_entity_poly.type
_entity_poly.pdbx_seq_one_letter_code
_entity_poly.pdbx_strand_id
1 'polypeptide(L)'
;MREFHVDGFRIDAAQQIYDASPDHILAALTRAAREAAAPRDIIVVAEDEPQRAQLMRPPEQDGYGLDGIFNEDFHHSARVALTGTHEAYTSDYRGTSREWLAAAQHGFLFQGQYYPWQSHPRGAPALDRPVHQFISFLENHDQVANAAVGRRLIDITNATAWRAMSALLLLGPWTPLLFQGQEWGSRKPFGYFSDHTPELQRLVLEGRRSFLSQFTRLASAFDGATTDAIGRPLFDQCHLDHDFDPAADPTWRLFRDLLVLRRGDGALGQRYARLAGATLDDRVLVLRFIGRMAHEDRLVVVNFGADLDFACVPEPITAPPALFTWTLSLCTEDPAYGGVGIAGSDPPVKLVATGQATTVFRPGLVP
;
A
#
# COMPACT_ATOMS: atom_id res chain seq x y z
N MET A 1 -14.60 22.44 3.21
CA MET A 1 -13.94 22.68 4.51
C MET A 1 -14.90 23.29 5.53
N ARG A 2 -15.42 24.50 5.29
CA ARG A 2 -16.27 25.20 6.28
C ARG A 2 -17.69 24.65 6.36
N GLU A 3 -18.31 24.31 5.24
CA GLU A 3 -19.71 23.90 5.16
C GLU A 3 -19.86 22.38 5.33
N PHE A 4 -19.07 21.58 4.61
CA PHE A 4 -19.19 20.13 4.60
C PHE A 4 -18.22 19.42 5.55
N HIS A 5 -17.39 20.16 6.28
CA HIS A 5 -16.43 19.63 7.27
C HIS A 5 -15.53 18.51 6.76
N VAL A 6 -15.22 18.47 5.46
CA VAL A 6 -14.25 17.52 4.90
C VAL A 6 -12.86 17.75 5.51
N ASP A 7 -12.10 16.66 5.70
CA ASP A 7 -10.80 16.66 6.37
C ASP A 7 -9.62 16.66 5.40
N GLY A 8 -9.89 16.74 4.11
CA GLY A 8 -8.85 16.80 3.09
C GLY A 8 -9.37 16.58 1.68
N PHE A 9 -8.44 16.51 0.73
CA PHE A 9 -8.72 16.24 -0.68
C PHE A 9 -7.73 15.24 -1.26
N ARG A 10 -8.22 14.37 -2.10
CA ARG A 10 -7.40 13.68 -3.10
C ARG A 10 -7.66 14.38 -4.45
N ILE A 11 -6.59 14.89 -5.03
CA ILE A 11 -6.64 15.53 -6.36
C ILE A 11 -6.41 14.45 -7.39
N ASP A 12 -7.41 14.26 -8.24
CA ASP A 12 -7.41 13.31 -9.32
C ASP A 12 -6.51 13.75 -10.46
N ALA A 13 -5.77 12.80 -11.05
CA ALA A 13 -4.98 12.99 -12.27
C ALA A 13 -4.24 14.35 -12.32
N ALA A 14 -3.48 14.68 -11.27
CA ALA A 14 -2.81 15.97 -11.14
C ALA A 14 -1.91 16.30 -12.34
N GLN A 15 -1.39 15.27 -13.04
CA GLN A 15 -0.60 15.40 -14.26
C GLN A 15 -1.39 15.96 -15.44
N GLN A 16 -2.72 15.92 -15.41
CA GLN A 16 -3.61 16.45 -16.46
C GLN A 16 -4.03 17.91 -16.18
N ILE A 17 -3.56 18.48 -15.08
CA ILE A 17 -3.83 19.87 -14.72
C ILE A 17 -2.69 20.73 -15.26
N TYR A 18 -2.96 21.40 -16.38
CA TYR A 18 -1.99 22.28 -17.05
C TYR A 18 -2.22 23.71 -16.59
N ASP A 19 -1.25 24.27 -15.89
CA ASP A 19 -1.28 25.65 -15.41
C ASP A 19 0.12 26.28 -15.52
N ALA A 20 0.23 27.33 -16.28
CA ALA A 20 1.48 28.08 -16.48
C ALA A 20 1.52 29.38 -15.66
N SER A 21 0.57 29.58 -14.73
CA SER A 21 0.56 30.76 -13.89
C SER A 21 1.71 30.71 -12.85
N PRO A 22 2.22 31.87 -12.40
CA PRO A 22 3.26 31.92 -11.36
C PRO A 22 2.84 31.27 -10.05
N ASP A 23 1.55 31.31 -9.72
CA ASP A 23 0.95 30.61 -8.57
C ASP A 23 0.11 29.44 -9.11
N HIS A 24 0.74 28.30 -9.28
CA HIS A 24 0.11 27.12 -9.86
C HIS A 24 -1.16 26.74 -9.10
N ILE A 25 -2.24 26.39 -9.81
CA ILE A 25 -3.56 26.11 -9.22
C ILE A 25 -3.52 25.07 -8.10
N LEU A 26 -2.65 24.05 -8.18
CA LEU A 26 -2.51 23.04 -7.12
C LEU A 26 -1.93 23.64 -5.81
N ALA A 27 -0.98 24.59 -5.92
CA ALA A 27 -0.45 25.31 -4.77
C ALA A 27 -1.51 26.24 -4.17
N ALA A 28 -2.20 27.01 -5.03
CA ALA A 28 -3.28 27.91 -4.63
C ALA A 28 -4.43 27.14 -3.94
N LEU A 29 -4.85 26.01 -4.51
CA LEU A 29 -5.88 25.13 -3.94
C LEU A 29 -5.47 24.60 -2.56
N THR A 30 -4.23 24.10 -2.43
CA THR A 30 -3.71 23.57 -1.17
C THR A 30 -3.71 24.63 -0.07
N ARG A 31 -3.23 25.83 -0.40
CA ARG A 31 -3.23 26.99 0.51
C ARG A 31 -4.65 27.39 0.92
N ALA A 32 -5.53 27.58 -0.05
CA ALA A 32 -6.92 27.97 0.20
C ALA A 32 -7.69 26.93 1.03
N ALA A 33 -7.41 25.63 0.79
CA ALA A 33 -8.01 24.55 1.59
C ALA A 33 -7.58 24.60 3.05
N ARG A 34 -6.28 24.82 3.32
CA ARG A 34 -5.74 24.98 4.69
C ARG A 34 -6.30 26.20 5.39
N GLU A 35 -6.32 27.34 4.72
CA GLU A 35 -6.92 28.59 5.25
C GLU A 35 -8.43 28.39 5.58
N ALA A 36 -9.15 27.71 4.71
CA ALA A 36 -10.57 27.45 4.93
C ALA A 36 -10.85 26.43 6.05
N ALA A 37 -9.90 25.55 6.35
CA ALA A 37 -10.01 24.55 7.41
C ALA A 37 -9.59 25.08 8.79
N ALA A 38 -8.76 26.10 8.85
CA ALA A 38 -8.20 26.60 10.10
C ALA A 38 -9.29 26.81 11.20
N PRO A 39 -9.03 26.40 12.46
CA PRO A 39 -7.75 25.91 13.00
C PRO A 39 -7.52 24.37 12.87
N ARG A 40 -8.34 23.66 12.11
CA ARG A 40 -8.18 22.20 11.90
C ARG A 40 -7.04 21.90 10.93
N ASP A 41 -6.27 20.86 11.22
CA ASP A 41 -5.36 20.28 10.24
C ASP A 41 -6.15 19.48 9.20
N ILE A 42 -5.70 19.52 7.96
CA ILE A 42 -6.25 18.77 6.84
C ILE A 42 -5.14 18.10 6.04
N ILE A 43 -5.50 17.11 5.25
CA ILE A 43 -4.58 16.45 4.35
C ILE A 43 -4.95 16.72 2.88
N VAL A 44 -3.98 17.11 2.06
CA VAL A 44 -4.15 17.28 0.61
C VAL A 44 -3.15 16.37 -0.10
N VAL A 45 -3.65 15.38 -0.82
CA VAL A 45 -2.84 14.42 -1.55
C VAL A 45 -3.19 14.43 -3.04
N ALA A 46 -2.28 13.98 -3.89
CA ALA A 46 -2.52 13.88 -5.31
C ALA A 46 -2.30 12.46 -5.81
N GLU A 47 -3.05 12.10 -6.84
CA GLU A 47 -2.65 11.11 -7.81
C GLU A 47 -1.83 11.81 -8.89
N ASP A 48 -0.61 11.36 -9.09
CA ASP A 48 0.31 11.91 -10.07
C ASP A 48 1.15 10.77 -10.68
N GLU A 49 0.69 10.22 -11.78
CA GLU A 49 1.31 9.07 -12.42
C GLU A 49 2.80 9.30 -12.74
N PRO A 50 3.24 10.51 -13.20
CA PRO A 50 4.65 10.81 -13.41
C PRO A 50 5.48 10.91 -12.13
N GLN A 51 4.89 10.85 -10.94
CA GLN A 51 5.59 10.88 -9.65
C GLN A 51 6.45 12.15 -9.46
N ARG A 52 5.86 13.32 -9.70
CA ARG A 52 6.55 14.62 -9.58
C ARG A 52 6.71 15.01 -8.11
N ALA A 53 7.87 14.75 -7.53
CA ALA A 53 8.17 15.10 -6.14
C ALA A 53 8.00 16.60 -5.82
N GLN A 54 7.99 17.48 -6.84
CA GLN A 54 7.70 18.91 -6.71
C GLN A 54 6.37 19.18 -6.02
N LEU A 55 5.34 18.34 -6.26
CA LEU A 55 4.03 18.51 -5.64
C LEU A 55 4.12 18.52 -4.11
N MET A 56 5.04 17.72 -3.53
CA MET A 56 5.22 17.59 -2.08
C MET A 56 6.20 18.59 -1.48
N ARG A 57 7.02 19.26 -2.31
CA ARG A 57 7.93 20.28 -1.80
C ARG A 57 7.18 21.51 -1.32
N PRO A 58 7.67 22.20 -0.28
CA PRO A 58 7.05 23.45 0.16
C PRO A 58 7.25 24.56 -0.86
N PRO A 59 6.41 25.60 -0.86
CA PRO A 59 6.51 26.72 -1.81
C PRO A 59 7.88 27.40 -1.83
N GLU A 60 8.58 27.46 -0.70
CA GLU A 60 9.92 28.03 -0.57
C GLU A 60 11.01 27.23 -1.33
N GLN A 61 10.68 26.01 -1.74
CA GLN A 61 11.50 25.12 -2.56
C GLN A 61 10.91 24.90 -3.96
N ASP A 62 10.15 25.85 -4.45
CA ASP A 62 9.46 25.78 -5.75
C ASP A 62 8.50 24.59 -5.85
N GLY A 63 7.84 24.27 -4.75
CA GLY A 63 6.87 23.18 -4.66
C GLY A 63 5.44 23.66 -4.47
N TYR A 64 4.51 22.72 -4.45
CA TYR A 64 3.08 23.02 -4.32
C TYR A 64 2.52 22.77 -2.90
N GLY A 65 3.35 22.21 -2.02
CA GLY A 65 3.04 22.05 -0.61
C GLY A 65 1.97 20.99 -0.30
N LEU A 66 1.74 20.02 -1.16
CA LEU A 66 0.86 18.88 -0.87
C LEU A 66 1.45 18.00 0.24
N ASP A 67 0.58 17.33 0.97
CA ASP A 67 0.97 16.45 2.07
C ASP A 67 1.48 15.08 1.57
N GLY A 68 1.06 14.66 0.38
CA GLY A 68 1.52 13.39 -0.18
C GLY A 68 1.09 13.14 -1.62
N ILE A 69 1.69 12.08 -2.19
CA ILE A 69 1.38 11.57 -3.53
C ILE A 69 1.13 10.05 -3.42
N PHE A 70 0.20 9.53 -4.23
CA PHE A 70 -0.02 8.10 -4.36
C PHE A 70 1.24 7.39 -4.87
N ASN A 71 1.63 6.33 -4.17
CA ASN A 71 2.79 5.50 -4.50
C ASN A 71 2.36 4.25 -5.27
N GLU A 72 2.20 4.41 -6.57
CA GLU A 72 1.85 3.29 -7.45
C GLU A 72 2.96 2.25 -7.56
N ASP A 73 4.24 2.65 -7.43
CA ASP A 73 5.36 1.72 -7.49
C ASP A 73 5.25 0.63 -6.41
N PHE A 74 4.84 1.00 -5.19
CA PHE A 74 4.59 0.01 -4.14
C PHE A 74 3.44 -0.94 -4.52
N HIS A 75 2.33 -0.39 -5.03
CA HIS A 75 1.21 -1.20 -5.52
C HIS A 75 1.64 -2.18 -6.61
N HIS A 76 2.37 -1.70 -7.63
CA HIS A 76 2.81 -2.52 -8.76
C HIS A 76 3.71 -3.66 -8.30
N SER A 77 4.72 -3.37 -7.47
CA SER A 77 5.61 -4.37 -6.89
C SER A 77 4.86 -5.39 -6.01
N ALA A 78 3.98 -4.92 -5.13
CA ALA A 78 3.16 -5.79 -4.28
C ALA A 78 2.24 -6.69 -5.10
N ARG A 79 1.59 -6.15 -6.14
CA ARG A 79 0.72 -6.91 -7.05
C ARG A 79 1.49 -8.01 -7.77
N VAL A 80 2.68 -7.70 -8.29
CA VAL A 80 3.55 -8.71 -8.93
C VAL A 80 3.90 -9.82 -7.95
N ALA A 81 4.33 -9.47 -6.73
CA ALA A 81 4.65 -10.45 -5.70
C ALA A 81 3.47 -11.37 -5.36
N LEU A 82 2.27 -10.81 -5.27
CA LEU A 82 1.07 -11.52 -4.85
C LEU A 82 0.45 -12.37 -5.97
N THR A 83 0.57 -11.93 -7.23
CA THR A 83 -0.14 -12.57 -8.36
C THR A 83 0.78 -13.27 -9.35
N GLY A 84 2.08 -12.96 -9.33
CA GLY A 84 3.04 -13.42 -10.35
C GLY A 84 2.77 -12.85 -11.75
N THR A 85 1.95 -11.80 -11.86
CA THR A 85 1.54 -11.23 -13.15
C THR A 85 2.37 -10.01 -13.50
N HIS A 86 3.01 -10.05 -14.69
CA HIS A 86 3.82 -8.98 -15.25
C HIS A 86 3.21 -8.53 -16.58
N GLU A 87 2.26 -7.61 -16.54
CA GLU A 87 1.54 -7.11 -17.74
C GLU A 87 1.40 -5.60 -17.69
N ALA A 88 1.47 -4.94 -18.83
CA ALA A 88 1.30 -3.50 -18.98
C ALA A 88 2.14 -2.73 -17.93
N TYR A 89 1.53 -1.84 -17.15
CA TYR A 89 2.23 -1.02 -16.16
C TYR A 89 2.95 -1.81 -15.04
N THR A 90 2.73 -3.13 -14.91
CA THR A 90 3.46 -3.96 -13.94
C THR A 90 4.63 -4.72 -14.55
N SER A 91 4.87 -4.61 -15.87
CA SER A 91 5.89 -5.39 -16.59
C SER A 91 7.33 -5.16 -16.10
N ASP A 92 7.62 -3.97 -15.60
CA ASP A 92 8.97 -3.57 -15.19
C ASP A 92 9.25 -3.77 -13.70
N TYR A 93 8.25 -4.26 -12.94
CA TYR A 93 8.38 -4.60 -11.52
C TYR A 93 8.64 -6.09 -11.34
N ARG A 94 9.39 -6.45 -10.31
CA ARG A 94 9.78 -7.83 -10.01
C ARG A 94 9.06 -8.43 -8.80
N GLY A 95 8.46 -7.59 -7.96
CA GLY A 95 7.78 -8.03 -6.74
C GLY A 95 8.74 -8.59 -5.70
N THR A 96 9.92 -8.01 -5.56
CA THR A 96 10.96 -8.51 -4.66
C THR A 96 11.07 -7.69 -3.39
N SER A 97 11.65 -8.31 -2.37
CA SER A 97 11.99 -7.65 -1.10
C SER A 97 12.85 -6.39 -1.27
N ARG A 98 13.69 -6.34 -2.33
CA ARG A 98 14.51 -5.17 -2.66
C ARG A 98 13.67 -3.98 -3.08
N GLU A 99 12.61 -4.20 -3.84
CA GLU A 99 11.68 -3.14 -4.23
C GLU A 99 10.93 -2.62 -3.01
N TRP A 100 10.48 -3.51 -2.10
CA TRP A 100 9.80 -3.07 -0.87
C TRP A 100 10.74 -2.33 0.08
N LEU A 101 12.02 -2.76 0.16
CA LEU A 101 13.04 -2.04 0.91
C LEU A 101 13.27 -0.64 0.33
N ALA A 102 13.41 -0.54 -0.98
CA ALA A 102 13.57 0.74 -1.66
C ALA A 102 12.37 1.67 -1.42
N ALA A 103 11.14 1.13 -1.49
CA ALA A 103 9.93 1.89 -1.15
C ALA A 103 9.93 2.35 0.32
N ALA A 104 10.38 1.50 1.26
CA ALA A 104 10.46 1.86 2.67
C ALA A 104 11.52 2.91 2.98
N GLN A 105 12.58 2.99 2.20
CA GLN A 105 13.68 3.94 2.40
C GLN A 105 13.53 5.23 1.59
N HIS A 106 12.92 5.14 0.40
CA HIS A 106 12.98 6.21 -0.60
C HIS A 106 11.63 6.59 -1.22
N GLY A 107 10.55 5.87 -0.88
CA GLY A 107 9.22 6.07 -1.43
C GLY A 107 9.06 5.49 -2.83
N PHE A 108 9.36 6.28 -3.87
CA PHE A 108 9.26 5.80 -5.25
C PHE A 108 10.45 4.92 -5.66
N LEU A 109 10.19 3.92 -6.50
CA LEU A 109 11.21 3.08 -7.11
C LEU A 109 11.82 3.76 -8.33
N PHE A 110 11.01 4.44 -9.13
CA PHE A 110 11.45 5.23 -10.27
C PHE A 110 11.59 6.70 -9.87
N GLN A 111 12.78 7.25 -9.97
CA GLN A 111 13.09 8.64 -9.63
C GLN A 111 13.89 9.32 -10.76
N GLY A 112 13.47 9.08 -12.01
CA GLY A 112 14.09 9.56 -13.23
C GLY A 112 14.68 8.45 -14.10
N GLN A 113 14.64 7.19 -13.66
CA GLN A 113 15.09 6.07 -14.48
C GLN A 113 14.14 5.82 -15.65
N TYR A 114 14.69 5.26 -16.73
CA TYR A 114 13.91 4.86 -17.89
C TYR A 114 12.90 3.76 -17.52
N TYR A 115 11.64 3.98 -17.88
CA TYR A 115 10.53 3.07 -17.65
C TYR A 115 10.11 2.46 -18.98
N PRO A 116 10.49 1.21 -19.26
CA PRO A 116 10.33 0.59 -20.57
C PRO A 116 8.89 0.55 -21.07
N TRP A 117 7.93 0.26 -20.21
CA TRP A 117 6.53 0.22 -20.60
C TRP A 117 6.02 1.53 -21.21
N GLN A 118 6.43 2.68 -20.66
CA GLN A 118 6.05 4.01 -21.19
C GLN A 118 7.06 4.55 -22.22
N SER A 119 8.21 3.89 -22.39
CA SER A 119 9.28 4.33 -23.28
C SER A 119 9.83 5.73 -23.00
N HIS A 120 9.81 6.16 -21.74
CA HIS A 120 10.40 7.42 -21.26
C HIS A 120 10.81 7.32 -19.77
N PRO A 121 11.58 8.29 -19.23
CA PRO A 121 11.88 8.33 -17.80
C PRO A 121 10.60 8.51 -16.96
N ARG A 122 10.53 7.81 -15.80
CA ARG A 122 9.46 7.92 -14.84
C ARG A 122 9.99 8.50 -13.52
N GLY A 123 9.18 9.32 -12.88
CA GLY A 123 9.47 9.91 -11.59
C GLY A 123 10.46 11.07 -11.64
N ALA A 124 10.69 11.63 -10.49
CA ALA A 124 11.69 12.67 -10.24
C ALA A 124 12.40 12.40 -8.91
N PRO A 125 13.63 12.89 -8.71
CA PRO A 125 14.35 12.72 -7.45
C PRO A 125 13.51 13.15 -6.25
N ALA A 126 13.33 12.26 -5.28
CA ALA A 126 12.48 12.42 -4.10
C ALA A 126 13.16 12.01 -2.79
N LEU A 127 14.49 11.80 -2.79
CA LEU A 127 15.26 11.39 -1.62
C LEU A 127 15.25 12.44 -0.49
N ASP A 128 14.87 13.67 -0.80
CA ASP A 128 14.69 14.76 0.15
C ASP A 128 13.30 14.77 0.81
N ARG A 129 12.42 13.85 0.42
CA ARG A 129 11.05 13.76 0.95
C ARG A 129 10.94 12.70 2.05
N PRO A 130 10.27 13.00 3.16
CA PRO A 130 10.03 12.01 4.19
C PRO A 130 9.07 10.91 3.68
N VAL A 131 9.36 9.66 4.02
CA VAL A 131 8.65 8.49 3.46
C VAL A 131 7.14 8.50 3.75
N HIS A 132 6.69 9.16 4.79
CA HIS A 132 5.26 9.27 5.09
C HIS A 132 4.46 10.10 4.09
N GLN A 133 5.11 10.90 3.25
CA GLN A 133 4.43 11.62 2.17
C GLN A 133 4.05 10.72 0.99
N PHE A 134 4.54 9.48 0.94
CA PHE A 134 4.16 8.51 -0.08
C PHE A 134 2.96 7.71 0.42
N ILE A 135 1.82 7.82 -0.29
CA ILE A 135 0.57 7.15 0.07
C ILE A 135 0.58 5.77 -0.59
N SER A 136 0.91 4.74 0.17
CA SER A 136 1.03 3.37 -0.34
C SER A 136 -0.29 2.60 -0.16
N PHE A 137 -0.61 1.73 -1.11
CA PHE A 137 -1.83 0.92 -1.12
C PHE A 137 -1.58 -0.42 -1.82
N LEU A 138 -2.40 -1.41 -1.50
CA LEU A 138 -2.44 -2.68 -2.23
C LEU A 138 -3.42 -2.62 -3.38
N GLU A 139 -4.53 -1.94 -3.19
CA GLU A 139 -5.54 -1.67 -4.20
C GLU A 139 -6.24 -0.34 -3.90
N ASN A 140 -6.78 0.28 -4.92
CA ASN A 140 -7.71 1.39 -4.84
C ASN A 140 -8.84 1.17 -5.87
N HIS A 141 -9.72 2.14 -6.04
CA HIS A 141 -10.84 2.04 -6.99
C HIS A 141 -10.38 1.77 -8.43
N ASP A 142 -9.26 2.39 -8.87
CA ASP A 142 -8.73 2.20 -10.23
C ASP A 142 -8.18 0.78 -10.42
N GLN A 143 -7.39 0.30 -9.45
CA GLN A 143 -6.74 -0.99 -9.54
C GLN A 143 -7.76 -2.14 -9.54
N VAL A 144 -8.81 -2.00 -8.72
CA VAL A 144 -9.90 -3.00 -8.67
C VAL A 144 -10.76 -2.90 -9.93
N ALA A 145 -11.19 -1.70 -10.33
CA ALA A 145 -12.00 -1.52 -11.52
C ALA A 145 -11.30 -1.96 -12.81
N ASN A 146 -9.97 -1.83 -12.87
CA ASN A 146 -9.15 -2.29 -14.00
C ASN A 146 -8.74 -3.77 -13.90
N ALA A 147 -9.07 -4.46 -12.81
CA ALA A 147 -8.98 -5.92 -12.76
C ALA A 147 -10.17 -6.55 -13.50
N ALA A 148 -10.01 -7.81 -13.97
CA ALA A 148 -11.07 -8.53 -14.65
C ALA A 148 -12.37 -8.53 -13.82
N VAL A 149 -13.45 -7.96 -14.37
CA VAL A 149 -14.77 -7.85 -13.74
C VAL A 149 -14.75 -7.23 -12.32
N GLY A 150 -13.83 -6.30 -12.06
CA GLY A 150 -13.74 -5.61 -10.78
C GLY A 150 -13.28 -6.48 -9.61
N ARG A 151 -12.48 -7.54 -9.87
CA ARG A 151 -12.04 -8.48 -8.83
C ARG A 151 -11.05 -7.85 -7.86
N ARG A 152 -11.27 -8.13 -6.58
CA ARG A 152 -10.38 -7.72 -5.50
C ARG A 152 -9.06 -8.51 -5.51
N LEU A 153 -8.01 -7.90 -4.99
CA LEU A 153 -6.70 -8.55 -4.88
C LEU A 153 -6.76 -9.84 -4.04
N ILE A 154 -7.56 -9.86 -2.98
CA ILE A 154 -7.80 -11.04 -2.14
C ILE A 154 -8.35 -12.23 -2.93
N ASP A 155 -9.04 -12.01 -4.05
CA ASP A 155 -9.62 -13.07 -4.89
C ASP A 155 -8.65 -13.64 -5.94
N ILE A 156 -7.54 -12.94 -6.18
CA ILE A 156 -6.55 -13.30 -7.21
C ILE A 156 -5.18 -13.65 -6.64
N THR A 157 -5.09 -13.74 -5.32
CA THR A 157 -3.90 -14.16 -4.58
C THR A 157 -4.25 -15.21 -3.52
N ASN A 158 -3.25 -15.81 -2.85
CA ASN A 158 -3.52 -16.64 -1.70
C ASN A 158 -3.69 -15.80 -0.40
N ALA A 159 -4.51 -16.29 0.52
CA ALA A 159 -4.88 -15.57 1.73
C ALA A 159 -3.67 -15.27 2.65
N THR A 160 -2.71 -16.20 2.73
CA THR A 160 -1.50 -16.09 3.54
C THR A 160 -0.63 -14.92 3.07
N ALA A 161 -0.29 -14.90 1.76
CA ALA A 161 0.48 -13.83 1.17
C ALA A 161 -0.24 -12.48 1.24
N TRP A 162 -1.58 -12.48 1.06
CA TRP A 162 -2.38 -11.26 1.17
C TRP A 162 -2.34 -10.68 2.60
N ARG A 163 -2.46 -11.53 3.65
CA ARG A 163 -2.32 -11.09 5.04
C ARG A 163 -0.93 -10.52 5.31
N ALA A 164 0.13 -11.21 4.84
CA ALA A 164 1.50 -10.77 5.02
C ALA A 164 1.77 -9.41 4.37
N MET A 165 1.29 -9.20 3.14
CA MET A 165 1.47 -7.93 2.43
C MET A 165 0.59 -6.81 3.03
N SER A 166 -0.60 -7.13 3.53
CA SER A 166 -1.45 -6.18 4.26
C SER A 166 -0.77 -5.68 5.54
N ALA A 167 -0.06 -6.58 6.24
CA ALA A 167 0.72 -6.18 7.40
C ALA A 167 1.92 -5.31 7.02
N LEU A 168 2.62 -5.59 5.92
CA LEU A 168 3.67 -4.71 5.40
C LEU A 168 3.09 -3.33 5.05
N LEU A 169 1.95 -3.27 4.37
CA LEU A 169 1.27 -2.01 4.06
C LEU A 169 1.01 -1.19 5.32
N LEU A 170 0.43 -1.80 6.34
CA LEU A 170 -0.02 -1.11 7.55
C LEU A 170 1.13 -0.77 8.51
N LEU A 171 2.20 -1.55 8.54
CA LEU A 171 3.34 -1.34 9.45
C LEU A 171 4.50 -0.59 8.79
N GLY A 172 4.51 -0.43 7.48
CA GLY A 172 5.53 0.30 6.75
C GLY A 172 5.62 1.78 7.14
N PRO A 173 6.74 2.47 6.80
CA PRO A 173 6.99 3.86 7.22
C PRO A 173 6.18 4.91 6.44
N TRP A 174 5.54 4.53 5.36
CA TRP A 174 4.65 5.36 4.52
C TRP A 174 3.28 5.59 5.16
N THR A 175 2.45 6.40 4.52
CA THR A 175 1.03 6.52 4.87
C THR A 175 0.22 5.47 4.12
N PRO A 176 -0.41 4.51 4.82
CA PRO A 176 -1.21 3.48 4.17
C PRO A 176 -2.58 4.02 3.75
N LEU A 177 -3.04 3.62 2.57
CA LEU A 177 -4.41 3.79 2.10
C LEU A 177 -5.06 2.41 2.00
N LEU A 178 -6.25 2.28 2.58
CA LEU A 178 -7.09 1.10 2.46
C LEU A 178 -8.25 1.40 1.50
N PHE A 179 -8.49 0.47 0.58
CA PHE A 179 -9.70 0.55 -0.22
C PHE A 179 -10.89 -0.01 0.57
N GLN A 180 -12.03 0.64 0.44
CA GLN A 180 -13.26 0.27 1.16
C GLN A 180 -13.52 -1.23 1.13
N GLY A 181 -13.73 -1.85 2.29
CA GLY A 181 -13.97 -3.30 2.43
C GLY A 181 -12.70 -4.16 2.54
N GLN A 182 -11.51 -3.60 2.32
CA GLN A 182 -10.27 -4.34 2.47
C GLN A 182 -10.05 -4.82 3.91
N GLU A 183 -10.46 -4.01 4.89
CA GLU A 183 -10.27 -4.25 6.31
C GLU A 183 -11.08 -5.43 6.89
N TRP A 184 -12.09 -5.92 6.17
CA TRP A 184 -12.78 -7.19 6.50
C TRP A 184 -12.71 -8.20 5.35
N GLY A 185 -11.86 -7.96 4.36
CA GLY A 185 -11.66 -8.89 3.25
C GLY A 185 -12.88 -9.04 2.35
N SER A 186 -13.65 -7.96 2.14
CA SER A 186 -14.80 -7.98 1.23
C SER A 186 -14.41 -8.50 -0.14
N ARG A 187 -15.24 -9.39 -0.68
CA ARG A 187 -15.10 -9.95 -2.04
C ARG A 187 -16.03 -9.30 -3.04
N LYS A 188 -16.79 -8.28 -2.61
CA LYS A 188 -17.65 -7.52 -3.51
C LYS A 188 -16.81 -6.85 -4.59
N PRO A 189 -17.18 -7.00 -5.87
CA PRO A 189 -16.45 -6.35 -6.95
C PRO A 189 -16.55 -4.83 -6.86
N PHE A 190 -15.69 -4.17 -7.58
CA PHE A 190 -15.82 -2.74 -7.85
C PHE A 190 -15.44 -2.47 -9.30
N GLY A 191 -16.28 -1.72 -10.00
CA GLY A 191 -16.04 -1.37 -11.40
C GLY A 191 -16.44 0.06 -11.68
N TYR A 192 -16.02 0.57 -12.82
CA TYR A 192 -16.48 1.87 -13.30
C TYR A 192 -17.89 1.74 -13.83
N PHE A 193 -18.84 2.22 -13.08
CA PHE A 193 -20.24 2.30 -13.48
C PHE A 193 -20.61 3.74 -13.83
N SER A 194 -21.51 3.86 -14.77
CA SER A 194 -21.97 5.16 -15.28
C SER A 194 -23.45 5.11 -15.64
N ASP A 195 -24.12 6.25 -15.54
CA ASP A 195 -25.51 6.47 -15.92
C ASP A 195 -25.57 7.55 -17.01
N HIS A 196 -25.02 7.20 -18.17
CA HIS A 196 -24.97 8.06 -19.35
C HIS A 196 -26.12 7.77 -20.32
N THR A 197 -26.31 8.66 -21.30
CA THR A 197 -27.16 8.36 -22.43
C THR A 197 -26.65 7.09 -23.16
N PRO A 198 -27.52 6.32 -23.82
CA PRO A 198 -27.11 5.08 -24.50
C PRO A 198 -25.96 5.25 -25.49
N GLU A 199 -25.90 6.38 -26.19
CA GLU A 199 -24.81 6.67 -27.11
C GLU A 199 -23.47 6.86 -26.40
N LEU A 200 -23.43 7.68 -25.34
CA LEU A 200 -22.23 7.90 -24.57
C LEU A 200 -21.80 6.64 -23.81
N GLN A 201 -22.77 5.86 -23.29
CA GLN A 201 -22.52 4.58 -22.65
C GLN A 201 -21.77 3.60 -23.58
N ARG A 202 -22.14 3.56 -24.84
CA ARG A 202 -21.47 2.75 -25.86
C ARG A 202 -20.02 3.21 -26.09
N LEU A 203 -19.78 4.51 -26.18
CA LEU A 203 -18.44 5.08 -26.34
C LEU A 203 -17.55 4.79 -25.13
N VAL A 204 -18.10 4.90 -23.91
CA VAL A 204 -17.39 4.54 -22.67
C VAL A 204 -17.01 3.06 -22.68
N LEU A 205 -17.93 2.17 -23.08
CA LEU A 205 -17.64 0.73 -23.17
C LEU A 205 -16.54 0.43 -24.21
N GLU A 206 -16.55 1.08 -25.35
CA GLU A 206 -15.52 0.96 -26.39
C GLU A 206 -14.15 1.44 -25.86
N GLY A 207 -14.11 2.58 -25.18
CA GLY A 207 -12.91 3.10 -24.53
C GLY A 207 -12.35 2.12 -23.48
N ARG A 208 -13.22 1.52 -22.68
CA ARG A 208 -12.84 0.47 -21.71
C ARG A 208 -12.25 -0.77 -22.38
N ARG A 209 -12.84 -1.26 -23.45
CA ARG A 209 -12.30 -2.39 -24.23
C ARG A 209 -10.92 -2.06 -24.78
N SER A 210 -10.76 -0.87 -25.38
CA SER A 210 -9.47 -0.42 -25.89
C SER A 210 -8.41 -0.35 -24.79
N PHE A 211 -8.73 0.20 -23.64
CA PHE A 211 -7.81 0.25 -22.49
C PHE A 211 -7.43 -1.16 -22.02
N LEU A 212 -8.39 -2.04 -21.81
CA LEU A 212 -8.16 -3.39 -21.32
C LEU A 212 -7.46 -4.31 -22.31
N SER A 213 -7.43 -3.97 -23.60
CA SER A 213 -6.74 -4.77 -24.63
C SER A 213 -5.24 -4.88 -24.43
N GLN A 214 -4.61 -3.97 -23.70
CA GLN A 214 -3.19 -4.03 -23.33
C GLN A 214 -2.88 -5.13 -22.28
N PHE A 215 -3.91 -5.68 -21.61
CA PHE A 215 -3.78 -6.75 -20.65
C PHE A 215 -4.28 -8.05 -21.25
N THR A 216 -3.39 -8.92 -21.67
CA THR A 216 -3.76 -10.13 -22.42
C THR A 216 -4.78 -11.01 -21.70
N ARG A 217 -4.67 -11.13 -20.36
CA ARG A 217 -5.60 -11.92 -19.55
C ARG A 217 -6.95 -11.24 -19.33
N LEU A 218 -6.99 -9.90 -19.33
CA LEU A 218 -8.21 -9.13 -19.09
C LEU A 218 -9.00 -8.89 -20.37
N ALA A 219 -8.31 -8.75 -21.49
CA ALA A 219 -8.93 -8.54 -22.79
C ALA A 219 -9.97 -9.62 -23.11
N SER A 220 -9.61 -10.89 -22.91
CA SER A 220 -10.52 -12.02 -23.14
C SER A 220 -11.71 -12.07 -22.18
N ALA A 221 -11.54 -11.62 -20.94
CA ALA A 221 -12.62 -11.58 -19.95
C ALA A 221 -13.63 -10.46 -20.22
N PHE A 222 -13.21 -9.41 -20.92
CA PHE A 222 -14.06 -8.28 -21.29
C PHE A 222 -14.59 -8.36 -22.73
N ASP A 223 -14.16 -9.38 -23.48
CA ASP A 223 -14.65 -9.65 -24.83
C ASP A 223 -16.14 -10.05 -24.77
N GLY A 224 -16.96 -9.42 -25.59
CA GLY A 224 -18.42 -9.62 -25.57
C GLY A 224 -19.16 -8.87 -24.43
N ALA A 225 -18.50 -8.09 -23.57
CA ALA A 225 -19.18 -7.28 -22.55
C ALA A 225 -20.20 -6.32 -23.16
N THR A 226 -21.37 -6.20 -22.53
CA THR A 226 -22.44 -5.28 -22.90
C THR A 226 -22.39 -4.01 -22.03
N THR A 227 -23.28 -3.05 -22.29
CA THR A 227 -23.42 -1.84 -21.47
C THR A 227 -23.77 -2.12 -20.01
N ASP A 228 -24.32 -3.30 -19.70
CA ASP A 228 -24.57 -3.74 -18.33
C ASP A 228 -23.26 -3.90 -17.50
N ALA A 229 -22.15 -4.19 -18.18
CA ALA A 229 -20.85 -4.28 -17.55
C ALA A 229 -20.30 -2.94 -17.03
N ILE A 230 -20.95 -1.82 -17.35
CA ILE A 230 -20.59 -0.47 -16.90
C ILE A 230 -21.80 0.33 -16.42
N GLY A 231 -23.00 -0.29 -16.35
CA GLY A 231 -24.27 0.36 -16.01
C GLY A 231 -24.79 0.03 -14.61
N ARG A 232 -26.09 0.20 -14.45
CA ARG A 232 -26.80 -0.05 -13.19
C ARG A 232 -26.59 -1.46 -12.61
N PRO A 233 -26.56 -2.54 -13.41
CA PRO A 233 -26.28 -3.87 -12.85
C PRO A 233 -24.92 -3.98 -12.17
N LEU A 234 -23.88 -3.34 -12.73
CA LEU A 234 -22.56 -3.29 -12.08
C LEU A 234 -22.61 -2.48 -10.79
N PHE A 235 -23.27 -1.32 -10.80
CA PHE A 235 -23.45 -0.51 -9.59
C PHE A 235 -24.07 -1.32 -8.46
N ASP A 236 -25.14 -2.07 -8.74
CA ASP A 236 -25.84 -2.88 -7.73
C ASP A 236 -24.94 -4.01 -7.19
N GLN A 237 -24.05 -4.57 -8.01
CA GLN A 237 -23.06 -5.57 -7.57
C GLN A 237 -21.94 -4.98 -6.70
N CYS A 238 -21.62 -3.68 -6.88
CA CYS A 238 -20.53 -3.01 -6.17
C CYS A 238 -20.90 -2.58 -4.74
N HIS A 239 -22.15 -2.77 -4.32
CA HIS A 239 -22.55 -2.47 -2.95
C HIS A 239 -21.81 -3.39 -1.98
N LEU A 240 -21.10 -2.78 -1.02
CA LEU A 240 -20.47 -3.54 0.04
C LEU A 240 -21.51 -4.23 0.91
N ASP A 241 -21.23 -5.49 1.27
CA ASP A 241 -21.91 -6.14 2.34
C ASP A 241 -21.26 -5.79 3.68
N HIS A 242 -22.07 -5.59 4.67
CA HIS A 242 -21.64 -5.39 6.06
C HIS A 242 -22.07 -6.59 6.94
N ASP A 243 -22.39 -7.72 6.31
CA ASP A 243 -22.83 -8.96 6.95
C ASP A 243 -21.64 -9.73 7.51
N PHE A 244 -20.86 -9.09 8.36
CA PHE A 244 -19.77 -9.72 9.09
C PHE A 244 -19.86 -9.35 10.57
N ASP A 245 -19.43 -10.27 11.44
CA ASP A 245 -19.31 -9.99 12.87
C ASP A 245 -17.89 -9.48 13.18
N PRO A 246 -17.71 -8.19 13.50
CA PRO A 246 -16.40 -7.63 13.83
C PRO A 246 -15.69 -8.35 14.98
N ALA A 247 -16.44 -9.00 15.88
CA ALA A 247 -15.87 -9.75 17.00
C ALA A 247 -15.34 -11.13 16.57
N ALA A 248 -15.94 -11.74 15.56
CA ALA A 248 -15.62 -13.08 15.07
C ALA A 248 -14.72 -13.07 13.82
N ASP A 249 -14.77 -12.01 13.00
CA ASP A 249 -14.05 -11.96 11.72
C ASP A 249 -12.51 -11.88 11.92
N PRO A 250 -11.75 -12.87 11.42
CA PRO A 250 -10.30 -12.92 11.61
C PRO A 250 -9.57 -11.82 10.82
N THR A 251 -10.07 -11.41 9.66
CA THR A 251 -9.47 -10.34 8.84
C THR A 251 -9.63 -8.99 9.52
N TRP A 252 -10.84 -8.69 9.98
CA TRP A 252 -11.10 -7.47 10.75
C TRP A 252 -10.21 -7.40 11.99
N ARG A 253 -10.06 -8.53 12.71
CA ARG A 253 -9.18 -8.61 13.88
C ARG A 253 -7.73 -8.30 13.51
N LEU A 254 -7.21 -8.87 12.42
CA LEU A 254 -5.86 -8.59 11.94
C LEU A 254 -5.67 -7.10 11.65
N PHE A 255 -6.56 -6.49 10.86
CA PHE A 255 -6.46 -5.07 10.51
C PHE A 255 -6.57 -4.17 11.74
N ARG A 256 -7.50 -4.45 12.64
CA ARG A 256 -7.63 -3.74 13.92
C ARG A 256 -6.32 -3.79 14.72
N ASP A 257 -5.77 -4.98 14.90
CA ASP A 257 -4.59 -5.18 15.75
C ASP A 257 -3.33 -4.56 15.12
N LEU A 258 -3.18 -4.62 13.79
CA LEU A 258 -2.13 -3.91 13.06
C LEU A 258 -2.25 -2.39 13.20
N LEU A 259 -3.46 -1.84 13.10
CA LEU A 259 -3.71 -0.41 13.27
C LEU A 259 -3.50 0.05 14.73
N VAL A 260 -3.90 -0.77 15.70
CA VAL A 260 -3.62 -0.53 17.12
C VAL A 260 -2.10 -0.53 17.36
N LEU A 261 -1.39 -1.52 16.80
CA LEU A 261 0.05 -1.59 16.90
C LEU A 261 0.72 -0.36 16.27
N ARG A 262 0.33 0.01 15.03
CA ARG A 262 0.84 1.21 14.36
C ARG A 262 0.61 2.50 15.16
N ARG A 263 -0.55 2.66 15.78
CA ARG A 263 -0.95 3.89 16.50
C ARG A 263 -0.38 3.95 17.91
N GLY A 264 -0.36 2.83 18.60
CA GLY A 264 0.00 2.74 20.02
C GLY A 264 1.49 2.48 20.30
N ASP A 265 2.21 1.96 19.31
CA ASP A 265 3.60 1.58 19.49
C ASP A 265 4.54 2.79 19.45
N GLY A 266 5.59 2.75 20.30
CA GLY A 266 6.56 3.84 20.44
C GLY A 266 7.49 4.02 19.23
N ALA A 267 7.66 2.99 18.41
CA ALA A 267 8.58 3.01 17.28
C ALA A 267 7.91 2.85 15.91
N LEU A 268 6.73 2.21 15.83
CA LEU A 268 6.05 2.03 14.55
C LEU A 268 5.36 3.30 14.06
N GLY A 269 4.98 3.30 12.80
CA GLY A 269 4.46 4.48 12.13
C GLY A 269 5.58 5.48 11.85
N GLN A 270 5.48 6.68 12.41
CA GLN A 270 6.46 7.77 12.23
C GLN A 270 7.24 8.10 13.52
N ARG A 271 7.21 7.24 14.53
CA ARG A 271 7.76 7.53 15.86
C ARG A 271 9.18 6.99 16.07
N TYR A 272 9.68 6.20 15.14
CA TYR A 272 11.04 5.69 15.19
C TYR A 272 12.10 6.81 15.08
N ALA A 273 13.22 6.62 15.73
CA ALA A 273 14.35 7.53 15.59
C ALA A 273 15.11 7.29 14.28
N ARG A 274 15.17 6.02 13.84
CA ARG A 274 15.81 5.60 12.59
C ARG A 274 15.18 4.31 12.07
N LEU A 275 15.05 4.21 10.75
CA LEU A 275 14.71 2.97 10.07
C LEU A 275 15.99 2.33 9.50
N ALA A 276 16.21 1.06 9.80
CA ALA A 276 17.17 0.21 9.12
C ALA A 276 16.43 -0.90 8.37
N GLY A 277 16.95 -1.32 7.24
CA GLY A 277 16.34 -2.38 6.46
C GLY A 277 17.37 -3.23 5.73
N ALA A 278 17.06 -4.50 5.54
CA ALA A 278 17.85 -5.46 4.77
C ALA A 278 16.93 -6.42 4.01
N THR A 279 17.46 -6.98 2.94
CA THR A 279 16.85 -8.12 2.24
C THR A 279 17.72 -9.34 2.47
N LEU A 280 17.14 -10.44 2.94
CA LEU A 280 17.90 -11.67 3.13
C LEU A 280 17.96 -12.50 1.83
N ASP A 281 16.94 -12.36 1.03
CA ASP A 281 16.82 -12.83 -0.36
C ASP A 281 15.73 -12.03 -1.09
N ASP A 282 15.33 -12.44 -2.29
CA ASP A 282 14.29 -11.77 -3.06
C ASP A 282 12.88 -11.87 -2.44
N ARG A 283 12.70 -12.70 -1.41
CA ARG A 283 11.40 -12.97 -0.75
C ARG A 283 11.34 -12.52 0.71
N VAL A 284 12.47 -12.15 1.31
CA VAL A 284 12.52 -11.83 2.75
C VAL A 284 13.04 -10.42 2.96
N LEU A 285 12.15 -9.56 3.45
CA LEU A 285 12.44 -8.20 3.89
C LEU A 285 12.50 -8.14 5.40
N VAL A 286 13.53 -7.49 5.93
CA VAL A 286 13.64 -7.13 7.34
C VAL A 286 13.65 -5.62 7.48
N LEU A 287 12.74 -5.08 8.30
CA LEU A 287 12.73 -3.67 8.69
C LEU A 287 12.91 -3.59 10.21
N ARG A 288 13.90 -2.83 10.65
CA ARG A 288 14.09 -2.50 12.05
C ARG A 288 13.75 -1.04 12.30
N PHE A 289 12.69 -0.81 13.01
CA PHE A 289 12.31 0.49 13.53
C PHE A 289 13.04 0.69 14.86
N ILE A 290 14.06 1.51 14.83
CA ILE A 290 14.90 1.79 15.98
C ILE A 290 14.24 2.93 16.75
N GLY A 291 13.82 2.64 17.99
CA GLY A 291 13.23 3.59 18.92
C GLY A 291 14.26 4.53 19.52
N ARG A 292 13.82 5.44 20.38
CA ARG A 292 14.72 6.31 21.15
C ARG A 292 15.43 5.55 22.27
N MET A 293 14.75 4.53 22.80
CA MET A 293 15.26 3.62 23.81
C MET A 293 15.29 2.19 23.27
N ALA A 294 16.23 1.36 23.71
CA ALA A 294 16.45 0.00 23.21
C ALA A 294 15.20 -0.91 23.29
N HIS A 295 14.37 -0.76 24.31
CA HIS A 295 13.13 -1.53 24.47
C HIS A 295 12.01 -1.12 23.51
N GLU A 296 12.16 0.03 22.85
CA GLU A 296 11.20 0.54 21.86
C GLU A 296 11.47 -0.02 20.46
N ASP A 297 12.61 -0.68 20.22
CA ASP A 297 12.90 -1.25 18.90
C ASP A 297 11.80 -2.23 18.45
N ARG A 298 11.53 -2.25 17.16
CA ARG A 298 10.65 -3.24 16.53
C ARG A 298 11.34 -3.82 15.32
N LEU A 299 11.29 -5.15 15.23
CA LEU A 299 11.77 -5.87 14.06
C LEU A 299 10.55 -6.44 13.33
N VAL A 300 10.33 -5.98 12.11
CA VAL A 300 9.28 -6.45 11.22
C VAL A 300 9.92 -7.29 10.12
N VAL A 301 9.54 -8.56 10.05
CA VAL A 301 10.05 -9.49 9.03
C VAL A 301 8.90 -9.89 8.14
N VAL A 302 9.02 -9.56 6.86
CA VAL A 302 8.09 -9.95 5.81
C VAL A 302 8.73 -11.10 5.05
N ASN A 303 8.20 -12.31 5.22
CA ASN A 303 8.77 -13.52 4.69
C ASN A 303 7.79 -14.21 3.72
N PHE A 304 8.07 -14.13 2.43
CA PHE A 304 7.36 -14.88 1.38
C PHE A 304 8.06 -16.19 1.00
N GLY A 305 9.11 -16.55 1.74
CA GLY A 305 9.84 -17.83 1.62
C GLY A 305 9.34 -18.91 2.57
N ALA A 306 10.24 -19.82 2.92
CA ALA A 306 10.04 -20.81 3.98
C ALA A 306 10.30 -20.21 5.37
N ASP A 307 10.01 -20.96 6.43
CA ASP A 307 10.35 -20.59 7.79
C ASP A 307 11.84 -20.27 7.92
N LEU A 308 12.16 -19.17 8.62
CA LEU A 308 13.52 -18.68 8.78
C LEU A 308 13.90 -18.62 10.26
N ASP A 309 14.88 -19.45 10.65
CA ASP A 309 15.49 -19.42 11.99
C ASP A 309 16.54 -18.28 12.06
N PHE A 310 16.29 -17.27 12.89
CA PHE A 310 17.19 -16.13 13.05
C PHE A 310 18.54 -16.48 13.70
N ALA A 311 18.66 -17.61 14.39
CA ALA A 311 19.93 -18.02 14.99
C ALA A 311 21.05 -18.19 13.96
N CYS A 312 20.69 -18.41 12.68
CA CYS A 312 21.63 -18.66 11.60
C CYS A 312 21.75 -17.51 10.60
N VAL A 313 21.10 -16.36 10.84
CA VAL A 313 21.09 -15.23 9.91
C VAL A 313 22.22 -14.25 10.22
N PRO A 314 23.24 -14.12 9.36
CA PRO A 314 24.37 -13.22 9.60
C PRO A 314 24.04 -11.78 9.12
N GLU A 315 22.92 -11.24 9.57
CA GLU A 315 22.48 -9.87 9.26
C GLU A 315 22.43 -9.03 10.54
N PRO A 316 23.26 -7.98 10.65
CA PRO A 316 23.38 -7.20 11.88
C PRO A 316 22.07 -6.60 12.40
N ILE A 317 21.14 -6.21 11.52
CA ILE A 317 19.88 -5.58 11.96
C ILE A 317 18.92 -6.56 12.62
N THR A 318 19.16 -7.88 12.49
CA THR A 318 18.35 -8.90 13.16
C THR A 318 18.79 -9.14 14.60
N ALA A 319 19.99 -8.67 15.00
CA ALA A 319 20.47 -8.83 16.37
C ALA A 319 19.59 -8.05 17.36
N PRO A 320 19.19 -8.64 18.51
CA PRO A 320 18.43 -7.90 19.51
C PRO A 320 19.31 -6.79 20.14
N PRO A 321 18.67 -5.74 20.69
CA PRO A 321 19.41 -4.75 21.46
C PRO A 321 20.16 -5.39 22.65
N ALA A 322 21.27 -4.77 23.10
CA ALA A 322 22.04 -5.26 24.23
C ALA A 322 21.15 -5.46 25.47
N LEU A 323 21.29 -6.59 26.15
CA LEU A 323 20.51 -7.02 27.33
C LEU A 323 19.06 -7.43 27.02
N PHE A 324 18.68 -7.53 25.76
CA PHE A 324 17.36 -7.96 25.35
C PHE A 324 17.45 -9.21 24.46
N THR A 325 16.33 -9.91 24.35
CA THR A 325 16.06 -10.91 23.34
C THR A 325 14.85 -10.48 22.54
N TRP A 326 14.66 -11.02 21.32
CA TRP A 326 13.43 -10.79 20.59
C TRP A 326 12.31 -11.66 21.13
N THR A 327 11.15 -11.09 21.35
CA THR A 327 9.91 -11.79 21.68
C THR A 327 8.87 -11.50 20.60
N LEU A 328 8.08 -12.51 20.24
CA LEU A 328 7.00 -12.37 19.28
C LEU A 328 5.95 -11.38 19.81
N SER A 329 5.54 -10.46 18.96
CA SER A 329 4.48 -9.49 19.24
C SER A 329 3.24 -9.76 18.38
N LEU A 330 3.43 -10.08 17.09
CA LEU A 330 2.36 -10.40 16.15
C LEU A 330 2.92 -11.29 15.04
N CYS A 331 2.11 -12.23 14.57
CA CYS A 331 2.37 -12.97 13.33
C CYS A 331 1.05 -13.08 12.54
N THR A 332 1.10 -12.79 11.24
CA THR A 332 -0.11 -12.85 10.39
C THR A 332 -0.65 -14.26 10.16
N GLU A 333 0.13 -15.29 10.51
CA GLU A 333 -0.29 -16.70 10.46
C GLU A 333 -0.80 -17.22 11.81
N ASP A 334 -1.00 -16.35 12.80
CA ASP A 334 -1.73 -16.71 14.02
C ASP A 334 -3.15 -17.19 13.65
N PRO A 335 -3.62 -18.32 14.19
CA PRO A 335 -4.99 -18.81 13.98
C PRO A 335 -6.08 -17.77 14.30
N ALA A 336 -5.81 -16.84 15.22
CA ALA A 336 -6.71 -15.73 15.53
C ALA A 336 -6.97 -14.81 14.32
N TYR A 337 -6.09 -14.81 13.33
CA TYR A 337 -6.19 -14.04 12.08
C TYR A 337 -6.55 -14.92 10.87
N GLY A 338 -6.98 -16.16 11.11
CA GLY A 338 -7.25 -17.14 10.07
C GLY A 338 -5.99 -17.74 9.45
N GLY A 339 -4.87 -17.69 10.16
CA GLY A 339 -3.61 -18.31 9.77
C GLY A 339 -3.57 -19.80 10.11
N VAL A 340 -2.51 -20.47 9.64
CA VAL A 340 -2.31 -21.92 9.79
C VAL A 340 -1.44 -22.29 11.00
N GLY A 341 -0.92 -21.32 11.71
CA GLY A 341 -0.05 -21.51 12.88
C GLY A 341 1.26 -20.74 12.77
N ILE A 342 1.93 -20.60 13.89
CA ILE A 342 3.18 -19.81 14.03
C ILE A 342 4.34 -20.80 14.16
N ALA A 343 5.32 -20.71 13.25
CA ALA A 343 6.51 -21.53 13.32
C ALA A 343 7.34 -21.24 14.60
N GLY A 344 7.91 -22.28 15.19
CA GLY A 344 8.76 -22.17 16.39
C GLY A 344 8.01 -21.84 17.67
N SER A 345 6.67 -21.91 17.70
CA SER A 345 5.85 -21.71 18.90
C SER A 345 5.94 -22.87 19.91
N ASP A 346 6.31 -24.06 19.46
CA ASP A 346 6.48 -25.22 20.33
C ASP A 346 7.79 -25.14 21.14
N PRO A 347 7.80 -25.59 22.40
CA PRO A 347 9.02 -25.62 23.21
C PRO A 347 10.11 -26.55 22.66
N PRO A 348 11.41 -26.15 22.68
CA PRO A 348 11.88 -24.84 23.09
C PRO A 348 11.53 -23.74 22.07
N VAL A 349 10.97 -22.62 22.53
CA VAL A 349 10.58 -21.51 21.68
C VAL A 349 11.80 -21.00 20.90
N LYS A 350 11.72 -21.08 19.58
CA LYS A 350 12.76 -20.59 18.68
C LYS A 350 12.37 -19.25 18.11
N LEU A 351 13.35 -18.42 17.85
CA LEU A 351 13.15 -17.16 17.15
C LEU A 351 13.04 -17.42 15.63
N VAL A 352 11.84 -17.70 15.16
CA VAL A 352 11.56 -18.05 13.77
C VAL A 352 10.66 -16.99 13.16
N ALA A 353 11.02 -16.49 11.98
CA ALA A 353 10.08 -15.80 11.11
C ALA A 353 9.29 -16.81 10.29
N THR A 354 8.02 -16.95 10.60
CA THR A 354 7.10 -17.87 9.90
C THR A 354 7.11 -17.57 8.41
N GLY A 355 7.16 -18.62 7.59
CA GLY A 355 7.08 -18.51 6.14
C GLY A 355 5.71 -18.03 5.68
N GLN A 356 5.67 -17.36 4.56
CA GLN A 356 4.46 -16.74 3.97
C GLN A 356 3.74 -15.81 4.96
N ALA A 357 4.48 -15.13 5.86
CA ALA A 357 3.94 -14.29 6.92
C ALA A 357 4.70 -12.98 7.11
N THR A 358 4.04 -12.03 7.73
CA THR A 358 4.71 -10.91 8.38
C THR A 358 4.72 -11.16 9.87
N THR A 359 5.93 -11.14 10.46
CA THR A 359 6.17 -11.37 11.89
C THR A 359 6.75 -10.10 12.50
N VAL A 360 6.20 -9.68 13.63
CA VAL A 360 6.67 -8.51 14.40
C VAL A 360 7.28 -8.99 15.72
N PHE A 361 8.50 -8.57 15.97
CA PHE A 361 9.19 -8.82 17.21
C PHE A 361 9.43 -7.54 18.00
N ARG A 362 9.44 -7.65 19.31
CA ARG A 362 9.80 -6.59 20.27
C ARG A 362 10.89 -7.08 21.21
N PRO A 363 11.72 -6.18 21.79
CA PRO A 363 12.65 -6.55 22.82
C PRO A 363 11.94 -7.06 24.08
N GLY A 364 12.36 -8.23 24.56
CA GLY A 364 12.01 -8.78 25.88
C GLY A 364 13.26 -8.87 26.73
N LEU A 365 13.14 -8.78 28.06
CA LEU A 365 14.27 -8.99 28.95
C LEU A 365 14.80 -10.42 28.81
N VAL A 366 16.10 -10.56 28.82
CA VAL A 366 16.74 -11.89 28.94
C VAL A 366 16.33 -12.48 30.26
N PRO A 367 15.80 -13.72 30.31
CA PRO A 367 15.40 -14.38 31.57
C PRO A 367 16.53 -14.47 32.58
#